data_b50ad7463beb36e3dcf9fb2e19f8bed9
#
_entry.id   b50ad7463beb36e3dcf9fb2e19f8bed9
#
_cell.length_a   1.000
_cell.length_b   1.000
_cell.length_c   1.000
_cell.angle_alpha   90.00
_cell.angle_beta   90.00
_cell.angle_gamma   90.00
#
_symmetry.space_group_name_H-M   'P 1'
#
loop_
_entity.id
_entity.type
_entity.pdbx_description
1 polymer ?
#
loop_
_entity_poly.entity_id
_entity_poly.type
_entity_poly.pdbx_seq_one_letter_code
_entity_poly.pdbx_strand_id
1 'polypeptide(L)'
;MKTRNILFTGLVSVAALLSSCNDFQEINEDPNLVGEDKVKPQWFLNASIMGDQMNPEIAERIFILYWDRASRFNRGSGFTIGTDNNDYSTTYLSNDYAVGWLNQVTKAIQLGEQMVANGEADTYPYYKNVIQMSRIWRAYLNSEVADGFGPIPALAAFSGVPAEYDSVEAIYQFILKELREAESALDPSLDMSAMANEDAFYAGNVAKWKKYANSLRMRLAMRISAVDPALAKAEFEDAASKTFISEPTDIASVQEKEGWDELTSVMSRPWNAQPISVTINNMMIGLGGIDFQVPAAIKEDVVLKDARNYLGLRLEKHLPVSTNDPAAGYFFDALPSKIDPRATKLFHIPGYDDGTVYFSNIGLADKARLADPATGNVEDNNKTYLELNVKYTWNTWVAGKWDKYSALTSELTGASKTYPSLSKIYRESTNKRVWFGPWETEFLLAEAALYGWNVSGSAKSHYEAGIAASFEY
;
A
#
# COMPACT_ATOMS: atom_id res chain seq x y z
N MET A 1 53.07 24.22 -63.93
CA MET A 1 52.35 22.92 -63.70
C MET A 1 52.26 22.51 -62.21
N LYS A 2 53.14 22.95 -61.32
CA LYS A 2 53.10 22.56 -59.88
C LYS A 2 51.98 23.18 -59.02
N THR A 3 51.58 24.38 -59.32
CA THR A 3 50.57 25.12 -58.58
C THR A 3 49.14 24.62 -58.87
N ARG A 4 48.87 24.07 -60.07
CA ARG A 4 47.54 23.60 -60.45
C ARG A 4 47.15 22.26 -59.78
N ASN A 5 48.18 21.44 -59.49
CA ASN A 5 47.97 20.14 -58.80
C ASN A 5 47.76 20.30 -57.30
N ILE A 6 48.28 21.34 -56.63
CA ILE A 6 48.09 21.63 -55.23
C ILE A 6 46.65 22.14 -54.98
N LEU A 7 46.11 22.95 -55.88
CA LEU A 7 44.71 23.39 -55.79
C LEU A 7 43.71 22.24 -55.97
N PHE A 8 44.00 21.29 -56.88
CA PHE A 8 43.14 20.13 -57.11
C PHE A 8 43.16 19.14 -55.94
N THR A 9 44.31 18.93 -55.32
CA THR A 9 44.46 18.06 -54.15
C THR A 9 43.79 18.68 -52.92
N GLY A 10 43.84 20.01 -52.73
CA GLY A 10 43.17 20.73 -51.69
C GLY A 10 41.64 20.69 -51.82
N LEU A 11 41.08 20.82 -53.03
CA LEU A 11 39.64 20.69 -53.27
C LEU A 11 39.08 19.30 -53.03
N VAL A 12 39.82 18.26 -53.42
CA VAL A 12 39.43 16.86 -53.18
C VAL A 12 39.48 16.52 -51.71
N SER A 13 40.43 17.04 -50.93
CA SER A 13 40.52 16.85 -49.49
C SER A 13 39.39 17.53 -48.73
N VAL A 14 38.98 18.72 -49.16
CA VAL A 14 37.84 19.44 -48.57
C VAL A 14 36.48 18.78 -48.91
N ALA A 15 36.33 18.26 -50.13
CA ALA A 15 35.14 17.51 -50.51
C ALA A 15 35.03 16.16 -49.78
N ALA A 16 36.13 15.51 -49.47
CA ALA A 16 36.15 14.25 -48.68
C ALA A 16 35.81 14.50 -47.18
N LEU A 17 36.10 15.68 -46.64
CA LEU A 17 35.72 16.07 -45.28
C LEU A 17 34.25 16.46 -45.15
N LEU A 18 33.59 16.89 -46.24
CA LEU A 18 32.18 17.23 -46.23
C LEU A 18 31.25 16.04 -46.45
N SER A 19 31.74 14.92 -46.96
CA SER A 19 30.99 13.67 -47.11
C SER A 19 30.99 12.78 -45.88
N SER A 20 31.81 13.10 -44.87
CA SER A 20 31.92 12.32 -43.62
C SER A 20 30.82 12.62 -42.59
N CYS A 21 29.92 13.56 -42.87
CA CYS A 21 28.89 13.96 -41.89
C CYS A 21 27.49 13.35 -42.14
N ASN A 22 27.31 12.56 -43.23
CA ASN A 22 25.98 11.99 -43.49
C ASN A 22 25.60 10.81 -42.58
N ASP A 23 26.60 10.13 -42.01
CA ASP A 23 26.34 8.97 -41.16
C ASP A 23 26.29 9.32 -39.67
N PHE A 24 26.38 10.63 -39.33
CA PHE A 24 26.41 11.05 -37.92
C PHE A 24 25.07 10.82 -37.19
N GLN A 25 23.97 10.82 -37.89
CA GLN A 25 22.65 10.47 -37.34
C GLN A 25 22.54 8.97 -37.13
N GLU A 26 22.98 8.16 -38.08
CA GLU A 26 22.95 6.70 -38.03
C GLU A 26 23.90 6.12 -36.97
N ILE A 27 25.08 6.74 -36.76
CA ILE A 27 26.08 6.33 -35.76
C ILE A 27 25.63 6.73 -34.33
N ASN A 28 24.79 7.77 -34.18
CA ASN A 28 24.27 8.22 -32.88
C ASN A 28 22.91 7.61 -32.52
N GLU A 29 22.33 6.80 -33.38
CA GLU A 29 21.19 5.99 -33.01
C GLU A 29 21.66 4.77 -32.21
N ASP A 30 21.38 4.73 -30.95
CA ASP A 30 21.61 3.53 -30.14
C ASP A 30 20.73 2.39 -30.68
N PRO A 31 21.33 1.31 -31.25
CA PRO A 31 20.55 0.23 -31.82
C PRO A 31 19.70 -0.53 -30.81
N ASN A 32 19.89 -0.28 -29.52
CA ASN A 32 19.09 -0.84 -28.43
C ASN A 32 17.94 0.09 -28.00
N LEU A 33 17.90 1.34 -28.48
CA LEU A 33 16.77 2.24 -28.24
C LEU A 33 15.62 1.90 -29.18
N VAL A 34 14.43 1.78 -28.61
CA VAL A 34 13.21 1.70 -29.39
C VAL A 34 12.98 3.05 -30.04
N GLY A 35 12.94 3.11 -31.38
CA GLY A 35 12.63 4.33 -32.12
C GLY A 35 11.30 4.93 -31.66
N GLU A 36 11.16 6.25 -31.68
CA GLU A 36 9.93 6.95 -31.25
C GLU A 36 8.68 6.47 -31.99
N ASP A 37 8.85 6.02 -33.25
CA ASP A 37 7.80 5.44 -34.11
C ASP A 37 7.30 4.07 -33.64
N LYS A 38 8.00 3.40 -32.71
CA LYS A 38 7.65 2.07 -32.19
C LYS A 38 7.13 2.09 -30.77
N VAL A 39 7.14 3.24 -30.12
CA VAL A 39 6.69 3.39 -28.74
C VAL A 39 5.17 3.33 -28.69
N LYS A 40 4.63 2.59 -27.72
CA LYS A 40 3.19 2.35 -27.58
C LYS A 40 2.65 2.94 -26.28
N PRO A 41 1.43 3.52 -26.27
CA PRO A 41 0.85 4.16 -25.09
C PRO A 41 0.68 3.20 -23.91
N GLN A 42 0.34 1.93 -24.17
CA GLN A 42 0.16 0.93 -23.12
C GLN A 42 1.45 0.62 -22.34
N TRP A 43 2.63 0.79 -22.93
CA TRP A 43 3.89 0.59 -22.23
C TRP A 43 4.08 1.61 -21.10
N PHE A 44 3.67 2.85 -21.34
CA PHE A 44 3.72 3.90 -20.33
C PHE A 44 2.66 3.68 -19.24
N LEU A 45 1.46 3.24 -19.61
CA LEU A 45 0.45 2.87 -18.62
C LEU A 45 0.95 1.75 -17.70
N ASN A 46 1.45 0.67 -18.29
CA ASN A 46 1.95 -0.47 -17.52
C ASN A 46 3.19 -0.10 -16.68
N ALA A 47 4.08 0.73 -17.20
CA ALA A 47 5.23 1.24 -16.45
C ALA A 47 4.79 2.07 -15.24
N SER A 48 3.73 2.87 -15.37
CA SER A 48 3.17 3.63 -14.26
C SER A 48 2.54 2.70 -13.20
N ILE A 49 1.75 1.73 -13.60
CA ILE A 49 1.11 0.75 -12.69
C ILE A 49 2.15 -0.07 -11.95
N MET A 50 3.16 -0.58 -12.66
CA MET A 50 4.22 -1.38 -12.06
C MET A 50 5.17 -0.54 -11.20
N GLY A 51 5.35 0.73 -11.55
CA GLY A 51 6.16 1.69 -10.80
C GLY A 51 5.56 2.06 -9.45
N ASP A 52 4.23 2.10 -9.34
CA ASP A 52 3.50 2.41 -8.11
C ASP A 52 3.70 1.37 -7.00
N GLN A 53 4.38 0.27 -7.28
CA GLN A 53 4.84 -0.67 -6.25
C GLN A 53 5.98 -0.12 -5.38
N MET A 54 6.53 1.00 -5.75
CA MET A 54 7.56 1.76 -5.05
C MET A 54 8.92 1.08 -4.84
N ASN A 55 9.92 1.93 -4.64
CA ASN A 55 11.20 1.52 -4.07
C ASN A 55 10.99 1.02 -2.63
N PRO A 56 11.55 -0.13 -2.24
CA PRO A 56 11.35 -0.72 -0.91
C PRO A 56 11.70 0.20 0.25
N GLU A 57 12.74 1.00 0.14
CA GLU A 57 13.14 1.93 1.20
C GLU A 57 12.17 3.09 1.36
N ILE A 58 11.59 3.56 0.25
CA ILE A 58 10.54 4.58 0.27
C ILE A 58 9.24 3.96 0.82
N ALA A 59 8.89 2.74 0.39
CA ALA A 59 7.74 2.01 0.90
C ALA A 59 7.83 1.80 2.42
N GLU A 60 9.02 1.47 2.94
CA GLU A 60 9.26 1.38 4.38
C GLU A 60 8.88 2.68 5.10
N ARG A 61 9.34 3.81 4.58
CA ARG A 61 9.14 5.10 5.25
C ARG A 61 7.70 5.59 5.14
N ILE A 62 7.08 5.47 3.97
CA ILE A 62 5.75 6.02 3.74
C ILE A 62 4.66 5.08 4.27
N PHE A 63 4.66 3.81 3.89
CA PHE A 63 3.58 2.89 4.25
C PHE A 63 3.79 2.23 5.60
N ILE A 64 4.94 1.60 5.82
CA ILE A 64 5.16 0.76 7.00
C ILE A 64 5.32 1.62 8.26
N LEU A 65 6.09 2.70 8.19
CA LEU A 65 6.39 3.51 9.36
C LEU A 65 5.36 4.61 9.62
N TYR A 66 4.61 5.04 8.62
CA TYR A 66 3.57 6.07 8.77
C TYR A 66 2.16 5.50 8.68
N TRP A 67 1.75 5.01 7.51
CA TRP A 67 0.36 4.65 7.25
C TRP A 67 -0.14 3.45 8.02
N ASP A 68 0.67 2.39 8.15
CA ASP A 68 0.29 1.21 8.94
C ASP A 68 0.05 1.55 10.41
N ARG A 69 0.81 2.52 10.94
CA ARG A 69 0.61 3.00 12.32
C ARG A 69 -0.61 3.89 12.45
N ALA A 70 -0.85 4.76 11.47
CA ALA A 70 -2.04 5.60 11.43
C ALA A 70 -3.31 4.76 11.33
N SER A 71 -3.29 3.69 10.53
CA SER A 71 -4.40 2.74 10.40
C SER A 71 -4.63 1.90 11.66
N ARG A 72 -3.70 1.94 12.60
CA ARG A 72 -3.68 1.11 13.82
C ARG A 72 -3.64 -0.39 13.54
N PHE A 73 -3.14 -0.81 12.39
CA PHE A 73 -2.91 -2.20 12.08
C PHE A 73 -1.73 -2.75 12.88
N ASN A 74 -0.61 -2.06 12.84
CA ASN A 74 0.55 -2.41 13.64
C ASN A 74 0.88 -1.30 14.65
N ARG A 75 1.79 -1.64 15.53
CA ARG A 75 2.35 -0.72 16.47
C ARG A 75 3.87 -0.61 16.29
N GLY A 76 4.35 0.60 16.18
CA GLY A 76 5.78 0.87 16.14
C GLY A 76 6.14 2.09 16.97
N SER A 77 7.41 2.24 17.29
CA SER A 77 7.94 3.43 17.96
C SER A 77 8.57 4.37 16.93
N GLY A 78 8.44 5.66 17.12
CA GLY A 78 9.38 6.63 16.61
C GLY A 78 8.93 7.55 15.48
N PHE A 79 7.96 7.21 14.65
CA PHE A 79 7.50 8.13 13.62
C PHE A 79 6.05 8.55 13.85
N THR A 80 5.80 9.84 13.77
CA THR A 80 4.46 10.42 13.81
C THR A 80 4.17 11.06 12.47
N ILE A 81 3.04 10.70 11.87
CA ILE A 81 2.62 11.29 10.59
C ILE A 81 2.54 12.80 10.73
N GLY A 82 3.08 13.49 9.74
CA GLY A 82 3.03 14.94 9.64
C GLY A 82 4.06 15.70 10.49
N THR A 83 4.96 15.02 11.20
CA THR A 83 6.01 15.69 11.97
C THR A 83 7.34 15.83 11.23
N ASP A 84 7.58 14.99 10.23
CA ASP A 84 8.84 14.96 9.51
C ASP A 84 8.62 15.11 8.00
N ASN A 85 8.99 16.25 7.46
CA ASN A 85 9.26 16.38 6.04
C ASN A 85 10.73 16.00 5.81
N ASN A 86 10.95 14.75 5.49
CA ASN A 86 12.29 14.21 5.28
C ASN A 86 12.54 13.86 3.81
N ASP A 87 13.78 13.52 3.49
CA ASP A 87 14.21 13.19 2.13
C ASP A 87 13.39 12.04 1.49
N TYR A 88 12.88 11.10 2.29
CA TYR A 88 12.04 9.99 1.79
C TYR A 88 10.69 10.49 1.29
N SER A 89 10.02 11.36 2.05
CA SER A 89 8.75 11.96 1.62
C SER A 89 8.93 12.84 0.39
N THR A 90 10.04 13.57 0.32
CA THR A 90 10.40 14.39 -0.84
C THR A 90 10.70 13.51 -2.05
N THR A 91 11.45 12.42 -1.88
CA THR A 91 11.77 11.47 -2.94
C THR A 91 10.51 10.80 -3.47
N TYR A 92 9.62 10.36 -2.59
CA TYR A 92 8.32 9.81 -2.97
C TYR A 92 7.52 10.78 -3.85
N LEU A 93 7.40 12.04 -3.42
CA LEU A 93 6.64 13.03 -4.18
C LEU A 93 7.30 13.39 -5.53
N SER A 94 8.61 13.65 -5.53
CA SER A 94 9.30 14.20 -6.71
C SER A 94 9.72 13.12 -7.69
N ASN A 95 10.37 12.07 -7.24
CA ASN A 95 10.99 11.07 -8.12
C ASN A 95 10.02 9.93 -8.45
N ASP A 96 9.36 9.37 -7.43
CA ASP A 96 8.50 8.22 -7.66
C ASP A 96 7.16 8.66 -8.25
N TYR A 97 6.40 9.48 -7.54
CA TYR A 97 5.09 9.92 -8.00
C TYR A 97 5.16 10.80 -9.25
N ALA A 98 5.87 11.95 -9.19
CA ALA A 98 5.81 12.91 -10.28
C ALA A 98 6.54 12.39 -11.53
N VAL A 99 7.79 11.96 -11.41
CA VAL A 99 8.61 11.54 -12.55
C VAL A 99 8.35 10.08 -12.93
N GLY A 100 8.26 9.20 -11.94
CA GLY A 100 8.10 7.77 -12.16
C GLY A 100 6.72 7.36 -12.62
N TRP A 101 5.65 7.89 -12.02
CA TRP A 101 4.29 7.38 -12.25
C TRP A 101 3.39 8.35 -12.98
N LEU A 102 3.24 9.58 -12.48
CA LEU A 102 2.35 10.56 -13.08
C LEU A 102 2.82 10.98 -14.48
N ASN A 103 4.12 11.17 -14.66
CA ASN A 103 4.69 11.46 -15.98
C ASN A 103 4.45 10.32 -16.97
N GLN A 104 4.64 9.07 -16.54
CA GLN A 104 4.41 7.90 -17.41
C GLN A 104 2.95 7.81 -17.85
N VAL A 105 2.00 7.86 -16.91
CA VAL A 105 0.59 7.77 -17.27
C VAL A 105 0.12 8.97 -18.10
N THR A 106 0.69 10.15 -17.87
CA THR A 106 0.38 11.34 -18.69
C THR A 106 0.89 11.17 -20.12
N LYS A 107 2.11 10.61 -20.29
CA LYS A 107 2.63 10.23 -21.61
C LYS A 107 1.77 9.17 -22.30
N ALA A 108 1.24 8.20 -21.57
CA ALA A 108 0.31 7.21 -22.13
C ALA A 108 -0.93 7.90 -22.74
N ILE A 109 -1.49 8.88 -22.03
CA ILE A 109 -2.66 9.64 -22.53
C ILE A 109 -2.26 10.46 -23.75
N GLN A 110 -1.23 11.30 -23.65
CA GLN A 110 -0.80 12.22 -24.71
C GLN A 110 -0.44 11.46 -26.01
N LEU A 111 0.36 10.41 -25.89
CA LEU A 111 0.76 9.57 -27.03
C LEU A 111 -0.47 8.85 -27.65
N GLY A 112 -1.34 8.30 -26.80
CA GLY A 112 -2.56 7.65 -27.27
C GLY A 112 -3.48 8.61 -28.02
N GLU A 113 -3.69 9.82 -27.49
CA GLU A 113 -4.48 10.88 -28.15
C GLU A 113 -3.85 11.31 -29.48
N GLN A 114 -2.53 11.46 -29.53
CA GLN A 114 -1.81 11.79 -30.76
C GLN A 114 -1.96 10.71 -31.81
N MET A 115 -1.80 9.43 -31.43
CA MET A 115 -1.94 8.29 -32.35
C MET A 115 -3.37 8.18 -32.88
N VAL A 116 -4.36 8.38 -32.03
CA VAL A 116 -5.78 8.43 -32.47
C VAL A 116 -6.03 9.57 -33.44
N ALA A 117 -5.48 10.76 -33.15
CA ALA A 117 -5.60 11.92 -34.04
C ALA A 117 -4.91 11.71 -35.40
N ASN A 118 -3.81 10.95 -35.43
CA ASN A 118 -3.09 10.57 -36.64
C ASN A 118 -3.78 9.47 -37.46
N GLY A 119 -4.91 8.91 -36.99
CA GLY A 119 -5.64 7.85 -37.67
C GLY A 119 -5.14 6.44 -37.36
N GLU A 120 -4.19 6.27 -36.46
CA GLU A 120 -3.66 4.94 -36.10
C GLU A 120 -4.70 4.06 -35.39
N ALA A 121 -5.75 4.64 -34.84
CA ALA A 121 -6.87 3.92 -34.27
C ALA A 121 -7.68 3.10 -35.31
N ASP A 122 -7.49 3.31 -36.59
CA ASP A 122 -8.06 2.47 -37.65
C ASP A 122 -7.37 1.09 -37.69
N THR A 123 -6.07 1.05 -37.33
CA THR A 123 -5.28 -0.18 -37.24
C THR A 123 -5.23 -0.73 -35.80
N TYR A 124 -5.20 0.16 -34.83
CA TYR A 124 -5.07 -0.17 -33.39
C TYR A 124 -6.22 0.45 -32.57
N PRO A 125 -7.47 0.00 -32.76
CA PRO A 125 -8.63 0.62 -32.14
C PRO A 125 -8.61 0.58 -30.61
N TYR A 126 -7.88 -0.35 -29.99
CA TYR A 126 -7.72 -0.47 -28.56
C TYR A 126 -7.00 0.72 -27.92
N TYR A 127 -6.28 1.56 -28.66
CA TYR A 127 -5.68 2.78 -28.11
C TYR A 127 -6.72 3.71 -27.48
N LYS A 128 -7.95 3.72 -28.00
CA LYS A 128 -9.05 4.48 -27.39
C LYS A 128 -9.32 4.04 -25.96
N ASN A 129 -9.28 2.74 -25.68
CA ASN A 129 -9.44 2.21 -24.32
C ASN A 129 -8.18 2.44 -23.45
N VAL A 130 -6.99 2.33 -24.02
CA VAL A 130 -5.74 2.61 -23.27
C VAL A 130 -5.73 4.03 -22.73
N ILE A 131 -6.21 5.00 -23.51
CA ILE A 131 -6.37 6.40 -23.06
C ILE A 131 -7.27 6.44 -21.80
N GLN A 132 -8.42 5.76 -21.84
CA GLN A 132 -9.38 5.80 -20.73
C GLN A 132 -8.85 5.06 -19.49
N MET A 133 -8.21 3.90 -19.69
CA MET A 133 -7.51 3.18 -18.60
C MET A 133 -6.43 4.05 -17.95
N SER A 134 -5.68 4.80 -18.76
CA SER A 134 -4.67 5.74 -18.28
C SER A 134 -5.28 6.91 -17.50
N ARG A 135 -6.42 7.45 -17.94
CA ARG A 135 -7.16 8.49 -17.20
C ARG A 135 -7.65 7.97 -15.84
N ILE A 136 -8.17 6.74 -15.77
CA ILE A 136 -8.59 6.10 -14.51
C ILE A 136 -7.40 5.94 -13.57
N TRP A 137 -6.26 5.47 -14.07
CA TRP A 137 -5.06 5.30 -13.26
C TRP A 137 -4.48 6.63 -12.77
N ARG A 138 -4.46 7.66 -13.63
CA ARG A 138 -4.05 9.03 -13.26
C ARG A 138 -4.94 9.60 -12.14
N ALA A 139 -6.25 9.34 -12.18
CA ALA A 139 -7.16 9.78 -11.13
C ALA A 139 -6.83 9.12 -9.79
N TYR A 140 -6.49 7.83 -9.79
CA TYR A 140 -6.01 7.12 -8.59
C TYR A 140 -4.73 7.79 -8.03
N LEU A 141 -3.69 7.95 -8.86
CA LEU A 141 -2.42 8.54 -8.44
C LEU A 141 -2.61 9.95 -7.83
N ASN A 142 -3.38 10.79 -8.49
CA ASN A 142 -3.66 12.14 -7.97
C ASN A 142 -4.41 12.11 -6.63
N SER A 143 -5.31 11.14 -6.43
CA SER A 143 -6.04 10.99 -5.16
C SER A 143 -5.09 10.59 -4.02
N GLU A 144 -4.21 9.62 -4.26
CA GLU A 144 -3.26 9.13 -3.26
C GLU A 144 -2.34 10.24 -2.76
N VAL A 145 -1.77 11.00 -3.70
CA VAL A 145 -0.82 12.05 -3.33
C VAL A 145 -1.51 13.27 -2.75
N ALA A 146 -2.67 13.66 -3.25
CA ALA A 146 -3.45 14.75 -2.66
C ALA A 146 -3.89 14.44 -1.23
N ASP A 147 -4.26 13.19 -0.94
CA ASP A 147 -4.60 12.76 0.41
C ASP A 147 -3.39 12.78 1.37
N GLY A 148 -2.20 12.51 0.86
CA GLY A 148 -0.97 12.49 1.66
C GLY A 148 -0.31 13.86 1.84
N PHE A 149 -0.34 14.71 0.82
CA PHE A 149 0.43 15.96 0.77
C PHE A 149 -0.42 17.23 0.66
N GLY A 150 -1.72 17.09 0.38
CA GLY A 150 -2.61 18.24 0.18
C GLY A 150 -2.53 18.78 -1.25
N PRO A 151 -2.43 20.12 -1.43
CA PRO A 151 -2.32 20.74 -2.76
C PRO A 151 -1.11 20.22 -3.55
N ILE A 152 -1.35 19.85 -4.80
CA ILE A 152 -0.33 19.37 -5.76
C ILE A 152 -0.65 19.93 -7.16
N PRO A 153 0.32 20.03 -8.07
CA PRO A 153 0.06 20.41 -9.46
C PRO A 153 -0.52 19.25 -10.27
N ALA A 154 -1.81 18.96 -10.10
CA ALA A 154 -2.48 17.81 -10.70
C ALA A 154 -3.06 18.10 -12.10
N LEU A 155 -3.73 19.25 -12.27
CA LEU A 155 -4.51 19.55 -13.48
C LEU A 155 -3.62 19.89 -14.68
N ALA A 156 -2.54 20.60 -14.44
CA ALA A 156 -1.61 21.04 -15.48
C ALA A 156 -0.26 20.31 -15.45
N ALA A 157 -0.16 19.22 -14.71
CA ALA A 157 1.07 18.43 -14.65
C ALA A 157 1.50 17.98 -16.05
N PHE A 158 2.78 18.19 -16.38
CA PHE A 158 3.39 17.81 -17.67
C PHE A 158 2.73 18.41 -18.93
N SER A 159 2.05 19.57 -18.78
CA SER A 159 1.45 20.31 -19.91
C SER A 159 2.47 21.09 -20.75
N GLY A 160 3.76 21.09 -20.35
CA GLY A 160 4.83 21.85 -21.01
C GLY A 160 4.97 23.29 -20.50
N VAL A 161 4.12 23.72 -19.56
CA VAL A 161 4.24 24.99 -18.85
C VAL A 161 4.41 24.77 -17.36
N PRO A 162 5.01 25.70 -16.60
CA PRO A 162 5.06 25.59 -15.15
C PRO A 162 3.66 25.46 -14.58
N ALA A 163 3.43 24.41 -13.81
CA ALA A 163 2.15 24.12 -13.17
C ALA A 163 2.11 24.75 -11.77
N GLU A 164 1.00 25.39 -11.44
CA GLU A 164 0.73 25.86 -10.08
C GLU A 164 0.13 24.73 -9.23
N TYR A 165 0.11 24.92 -7.93
CA TYR A 165 -0.53 23.98 -7.00
C TYR A 165 -2.03 24.13 -7.04
N ASP A 166 -2.73 23.08 -7.37
CA ASP A 166 -4.19 23.03 -7.34
C ASP A 166 -4.68 22.76 -5.91
N SER A 167 -5.81 23.34 -5.53
CA SER A 167 -6.43 23.01 -4.25
C SER A 167 -6.92 21.57 -4.23
N VAL A 168 -6.98 20.95 -3.05
CA VAL A 168 -7.52 19.58 -2.88
C VAL A 168 -8.95 19.49 -3.44
N GLU A 169 -9.76 20.54 -3.25
CA GLU A 169 -11.11 20.60 -3.83
C GLU A 169 -11.08 20.52 -5.36
N ALA A 170 -10.24 21.32 -6.02
CA ALA A 170 -10.11 21.30 -7.48
C ALA A 170 -9.61 19.94 -7.99
N ILE A 171 -8.67 19.32 -7.26
CA ILE A 171 -8.17 17.98 -7.58
C ILE A 171 -9.31 16.95 -7.49
N TYR A 172 -10.09 16.96 -6.42
CA TYR A 172 -11.20 16.01 -6.25
C TYR A 172 -12.29 16.20 -7.31
N GLN A 173 -12.64 17.43 -7.65
CA GLN A 173 -13.57 17.71 -8.76
C GLN A 173 -13.03 17.18 -10.09
N PHE A 174 -11.74 17.36 -10.35
CA PHE A 174 -11.08 16.86 -11.55
C PHE A 174 -11.09 15.33 -11.60
N ILE A 175 -10.63 14.64 -10.56
CA ILE A 175 -10.50 13.17 -10.59
C ILE A 175 -11.85 12.45 -10.61
N LEU A 176 -12.88 12.97 -9.94
CA LEU A 176 -14.24 12.42 -10.02
C LEU A 176 -14.82 12.56 -11.43
N LYS A 177 -14.59 13.70 -12.08
CA LYS A 177 -14.95 13.93 -13.48
C LYS A 177 -14.19 12.97 -14.40
N GLU A 178 -12.87 12.85 -14.24
CA GLU A 178 -12.03 11.93 -15.04
C GLU A 178 -12.55 10.48 -14.96
N LEU A 179 -12.84 9.98 -13.76
CA LEU A 179 -13.34 8.63 -13.56
C LEU A 179 -14.67 8.40 -14.26
N ARG A 180 -15.62 9.34 -14.13
CA ARG A 180 -16.93 9.25 -14.74
C ARG A 180 -16.86 9.24 -16.26
N GLU A 181 -16.08 10.16 -16.83
CA GLU A 181 -15.93 10.28 -18.28
C GLU A 181 -15.17 9.11 -18.87
N ALA A 182 -14.07 8.70 -18.25
CA ALA A 182 -13.25 7.59 -18.73
C ALA A 182 -14.01 6.27 -18.67
N GLU A 183 -14.73 6.01 -17.58
CA GLU A 183 -15.59 4.81 -17.49
C GLU A 183 -16.64 4.77 -18.60
N SER A 184 -17.29 5.88 -18.84
CA SER A 184 -18.32 5.99 -19.89
C SER A 184 -17.75 5.80 -21.30
N ALA A 185 -16.52 6.25 -21.53
CA ALA A 185 -15.84 6.17 -22.82
C ALA A 185 -15.15 4.84 -23.09
N LEU A 186 -14.97 3.99 -22.10
CA LEU A 186 -14.46 2.63 -22.29
C LEU A 186 -15.42 1.79 -23.15
N ASP A 187 -14.92 1.27 -24.26
CA ASP A 187 -15.68 0.48 -25.23
C ASP A 187 -15.32 -1.02 -25.12
N PRO A 188 -16.21 -1.86 -24.59
CA PRO A 188 -15.96 -3.29 -24.45
C PRO A 188 -16.03 -4.06 -25.77
N SER A 189 -16.44 -3.42 -26.87
CA SER A 189 -16.53 -4.07 -28.19
C SER A 189 -15.18 -4.11 -28.92
N LEU A 190 -14.19 -3.32 -28.49
CA LEU A 190 -12.88 -3.28 -29.10
C LEU A 190 -12.04 -4.50 -28.72
N ASP A 191 -11.30 -5.03 -29.69
CA ASP A 191 -10.35 -6.12 -29.43
C ASP A 191 -9.18 -5.64 -28.57
N MET A 192 -9.07 -6.18 -27.36
CA MET A 192 -8.04 -5.88 -26.38
C MET A 192 -6.96 -6.96 -26.30
N SER A 193 -6.90 -7.90 -27.23
CA SER A 193 -5.95 -9.02 -27.20
C SER A 193 -4.48 -8.56 -27.09
N ALA A 194 -4.15 -7.42 -27.69
CA ALA A 194 -2.83 -6.81 -27.60
C ALA A 194 -2.45 -6.38 -26.17
N MET A 195 -3.43 -6.24 -25.28
CA MET A 195 -3.21 -5.83 -23.89
C MET A 195 -3.01 -7.00 -22.92
N ALA A 196 -3.21 -8.24 -23.38
CA ALA A 196 -3.22 -9.42 -22.49
C ALA A 196 -1.94 -9.58 -21.64
N ASN A 197 -0.78 -9.21 -22.20
CA ASN A 197 0.51 -9.24 -21.51
C ASN A 197 1.10 -7.84 -21.23
N GLU A 198 0.36 -6.79 -21.58
CA GLU A 198 0.81 -5.40 -21.49
C GLU A 198 -0.02 -4.58 -20.49
N ASP A 199 -0.97 -5.20 -19.82
CA ASP A 199 -1.75 -4.64 -18.70
C ASP A 199 -1.64 -5.59 -17.51
N ALA A 200 -0.74 -5.26 -16.59
CA ALA A 200 -0.51 -6.04 -15.37
C ALA A 200 -1.71 -6.02 -14.41
N PHE A 201 -2.63 -5.07 -14.59
CA PHE A 201 -3.74 -4.88 -13.70
C PHE A 201 -4.91 -5.82 -14.00
N TYR A 202 -5.37 -5.85 -15.26
CA TYR A 202 -6.51 -6.64 -15.67
C TYR A 202 -6.36 -7.34 -17.04
N ALA A 203 -5.15 -7.39 -17.58
CA ALA A 203 -4.86 -8.01 -18.88
C ALA A 203 -5.77 -7.48 -20.02
N GLY A 204 -6.08 -6.20 -20.01
CA GLY A 204 -6.93 -5.55 -20.99
C GLY A 204 -8.43 -5.76 -20.82
N ASN A 205 -8.87 -6.34 -19.70
CA ASN A 205 -10.31 -6.57 -19.46
C ASN A 205 -11.06 -5.27 -19.17
N VAL A 206 -11.72 -4.74 -20.18
CA VAL A 206 -12.47 -3.47 -20.13
C VAL A 206 -13.56 -3.49 -19.07
N ALA A 207 -14.27 -4.60 -18.88
CA ALA A 207 -15.34 -4.69 -17.90
C ALA A 207 -14.79 -4.56 -16.46
N LYS A 208 -13.61 -5.12 -16.17
CA LYS A 208 -12.95 -4.96 -14.88
C LYS A 208 -12.43 -3.54 -14.66
N TRP A 209 -11.89 -2.89 -15.69
CA TRP A 209 -11.51 -1.49 -15.63
C TRP A 209 -12.69 -0.57 -15.34
N LYS A 210 -13.88 -0.83 -15.95
CA LYS A 210 -15.13 -0.11 -15.60
C LYS A 210 -15.52 -0.31 -14.14
N LYS A 211 -15.47 -1.55 -13.66
CA LYS A 211 -15.75 -1.87 -12.25
C LYS A 211 -14.79 -1.12 -11.32
N TYR A 212 -13.50 -1.13 -11.64
CA TYR A 212 -12.50 -0.40 -10.83
C TYR A 212 -12.75 1.11 -10.82
N ALA A 213 -13.03 1.71 -11.97
CA ALA A 213 -13.32 3.14 -12.07
C ALA A 213 -14.52 3.55 -11.18
N ASN A 214 -15.62 2.79 -11.23
CA ASN A 214 -16.80 3.07 -10.41
C ASN A 214 -16.52 2.83 -8.91
N SER A 215 -15.82 1.76 -8.55
CA SER A 215 -15.45 1.48 -7.16
C SER A 215 -14.52 2.56 -6.59
N LEU A 216 -13.52 2.97 -7.35
CA LEU A 216 -12.65 4.09 -6.96
C LEU A 216 -13.45 5.39 -6.81
N ARG A 217 -14.39 5.64 -7.72
CA ARG A 217 -15.26 6.81 -7.65
C ARG A 217 -16.14 6.79 -6.40
N MET A 218 -16.68 5.63 -6.01
CA MET A 218 -17.41 5.47 -4.75
C MET A 218 -16.53 5.79 -3.54
N ARG A 219 -15.30 5.29 -3.49
CA ARG A 219 -14.31 5.61 -2.43
C ARG A 219 -14.07 7.11 -2.31
N LEU A 220 -13.76 7.75 -3.44
CA LEU A 220 -13.41 9.17 -3.45
C LEU A 220 -14.62 10.07 -3.15
N ALA A 221 -15.80 9.70 -3.61
CA ALA A 221 -17.04 10.38 -3.25
C ALA A 221 -17.32 10.27 -1.74
N MET A 222 -17.16 9.10 -1.15
CA MET A 222 -17.35 8.92 0.30
C MET A 222 -16.38 9.78 1.10
N ARG A 223 -15.11 9.93 0.67
CA ARG A 223 -14.11 10.76 1.36
C ARG A 223 -14.48 12.23 1.49
N ILE A 224 -15.20 12.77 0.52
CA ILE A 224 -15.64 14.18 0.56
C ILE A 224 -17.04 14.36 1.20
N SER A 225 -17.63 13.30 1.71
CA SER A 225 -19.01 13.34 2.26
C SER A 225 -19.24 14.37 3.37
N ALA A 226 -18.20 14.68 4.14
CA ALA A 226 -18.28 15.68 5.21
C ALA A 226 -18.03 17.12 4.73
N VAL A 227 -17.34 17.32 3.60
CA VAL A 227 -16.95 18.66 3.10
C VAL A 227 -17.79 19.13 1.92
N ASP A 228 -18.23 18.21 1.07
CA ASP A 228 -19.20 18.45 0.00
C ASP A 228 -20.21 17.29 -0.10
N PRO A 229 -21.18 17.24 0.82
CA PRO A 229 -22.14 16.14 0.88
C PRO A 229 -23.02 16.03 -0.37
N ALA A 230 -23.26 17.12 -1.08
CA ALA A 230 -24.09 17.13 -2.28
C ALA A 230 -23.36 16.46 -3.46
N LEU A 231 -22.13 16.84 -3.72
CA LEU A 231 -21.28 16.22 -4.75
C LEU A 231 -20.99 14.76 -4.39
N ALA A 232 -20.65 14.49 -3.12
CA ALA A 232 -20.39 13.15 -2.62
C ALA A 232 -21.56 12.21 -2.90
N LYS A 233 -22.77 12.60 -2.53
CA LYS A 233 -23.98 11.82 -2.77
C LYS A 233 -24.20 11.57 -4.27
N ALA A 234 -24.16 12.62 -5.08
CA ALA A 234 -24.43 12.53 -6.50
C ALA A 234 -23.44 11.58 -7.22
N GLU A 235 -22.13 11.72 -6.94
CA GLU A 235 -21.08 10.91 -7.55
C GLU A 235 -21.13 9.46 -7.07
N PHE A 236 -21.44 9.24 -5.79
CA PHE A 236 -21.57 7.90 -5.22
C PHE A 236 -22.77 7.16 -5.80
N GLU A 237 -23.95 7.75 -5.77
CA GLU A 237 -25.19 7.13 -6.26
C GLU A 237 -25.12 6.80 -7.75
N ASP A 238 -24.53 7.68 -8.56
CA ASP A 238 -24.32 7.42 -9.98
C ASP A 238 -23.34 6.24 -10.18
N ALA A 239 -22.23 6.20 -9.46
CA ALA A 239 -21.26 5.10 -9.55
C ALA A 239 -21.86 3.78 -9.05
N ALA A 240 -22.58 3.78 -7.95
CA ALA A 240 -23.25 2.62 -7.37
C ALA A 240 -24.42 2.08 -8.23
N SER A 241 -24.94 2.88 -9.15
CA SER A 241 -25.96 2.43 -10.13
C SER A 241 -25.37 1.63 -11.29
N LYS A 242 -24.05 1.58 -11.42
CA LYS A 242 -23.30 0.90 -12.49
C LYS A 242 -22.67 -0.39 -11.97
N THR A 243 -21.82 -1.01 -12.79
CA THR A 243 -21.03 -2.17 -12.35
C THR A 243 -19.82 -1.73 -11.53
N PHE A 244 -19.59 -2.40 -10.42
CA PHE A 244 -18.45 -2.14 -9.52
C PHE A 244 -17.82 -3.46 -9.08
N ILE A 245 -16.71 -3.39 -8.34
CA ILE A 245 -16.01 -4.57 -7.79
C ILE A 245 -16.90 -5.19 -6.70
N SER A 246 -17.41 -6.39 -6.95
CA SER A 246 -18.29 -7.13 -6.04
C SER A 246 -17.85 -8.56 -5.80
N GLU A 247 -16.94 -9.09 -6.62
CA GLU A 247 -16.52 -10.48 -6.59
C GLU A 247 -15.01 -10.60 -6.38
N PRO A 248 -14.49 -11.69 -5.78
CA PRO A 248 -13.05 -11.93 -5.63
C PRO A 248 -12.27 -11.89 -6.94
N THR A 249 -12.90 -12.26 -8.05
CA THR A 249 -12.29 -12.23 -9.39
C THR A 249 -12.12 -10.81 -9.95
N ASP A 250 -12.77 -9.82 -9.35
CA ASP A 250 -12.72 -8.42 -9.77
C ASP A 250 -11.61 -7.62 -9.02
N ILE A 251 -10.98 -8.21 -8.01
CA ILE A 251 -9.99 -7.51 -7.16
C ILE A 251 -8.98 -6.77 -8.03
N ALA A 252 -8.85 -5.48 -7.76
CA ALA A 252 -7.85 -4.62 -8.37
C ALA A 252 -6.50 -4.88 -7.71
N SER A 253 -5.65 -5.66 -8.36
CA SER A 253 -4.36 -6.06 -7.80
C SER A 253 -3.32 -6.31 -8.89
N VAL A 254 -2.06 -6.15 -8.51
CA VAL A 254 -0.90 -6.46 -9.35
C VAL A 254 0.00 -7.43 -8.62
N GLN A 255 0.48 -8.46 -9.32
CA GLN A 255 1.52 -9.34 -8.81
C GLN A 255 2.79 -8.51 -8.55
N GLU A 256 3.37 -8.60 -7.37
CA GLU A 256 4.67 -8.02 -7.08
C GLU A 256 5.71 -8.55 -8.06
N LYS A 257 6.63 -7.70 -8.45
CA LYS A 257 7.67 -8.07 -9.42
C LYS A 257 8.61 -9.11 -8.81
N GLU A 258 8.84 -10.17 -9.54
CA GLU A 258 9.85 -11.17 -9.17
C GLU A 258 11.22 -10.49 -8.97
N GLY A 259 11.91 -10.83 -7.90
CA GLY A 259 13.18 -10.18 -7.53
C GLY A 259 13.02 -8.89 -6.71
N TRP A 260 11.81 -8.55 -6.30
CA TRP A 260 11.59 -7.46 -5.33
C TRP A 260 11.92 -7.91 -3.90
N ASP A 261 13.08 -8.56 -3.77
CA ASP A 261 13.53 -9.13 -2.49
C ASP A 261 13.88 -8.06 -1.47
N GLU A 262 14.15 -6.82 -1.95
CA GLU A 262 14.41 -5.68 -1.10
C GLU A 262 13.19 -5.31 -0.24
N LEU A 263 11.95 -5.47 -0.72
CA LEU A 263 10.77 -5.25 0.11
C LEU A 263 10.71 -6.29 1.21
N THR A 264 10.97 -7.55 0.90
CA THR A 264 11.11 -8.62 1.86
C THR A 264 12.26 -8.35 2.82
N SER A 265 13.41 -7.89 2.31
CA SER A 265 14.57 -7.50 3.09
C SER A 265 14.28 -6.33 4.02
N VAL A 266 13.59 -5.29 3.54
CA VAL A 266 13.14 -4.14 4.35
C VAL A 266 12.20 -4.60 5.45
N MET A 267 11.21 -5.42 5.13
CA MET A 267 10.25 -5.96 6.09
C MET A 267 10.90 -6.88 7.11
N SER A 268 12.07 -7.43 6.81
CA SER A 268 12.83 -8.30 7.71
C SER A 268 13.66 -7.54 8.74
N ARG A 269 13.84 -6.24 8.59
CA ARG A 269 14.62 -5.43 9.52
C ARG A 269 14.02 -5.47 10.94
N PRO A 270 14.84 -5.52 12.01
CA PRO A 270 14.35 -5.64 13.39
C PRO A 270 13.35 -4.55 13.80
N TRP A 271 13.49 -3.35 13.25
CA TRP A 271 12.57 -2.24 13.53
C TRP A 271 11.24 -2.33 12.76
N ASN A 272 11.15 -3.23 11.79
CA ASN A 272 9.94 -3.51 11.00
C ASN A 272 9.26 -4.81 11.43
N ALA A 273 9.38 -5.21 12.67
CA ALA A 273 8.75 -6.42 13.21
C ALA A 273 7.22 -6.42 13.10
N GLN A 274 6.61 -5.27 12.85
CA GLN A 274 5.16 -5.07 12.69
C GLN A 274 4.34 -5.80 13.77
N PRO A 275 4.55 -5.44 15.05
CA PRO A 275 3.82 -6.04 16.15
C PRO A 275 2.36 -5.65 16.09
N ILE A 276 1.50 -6.56 16.51
CA ILE A 276 0.06 -6.31 16.56
C ILE A 276 -0.26 -5.07 17.40
N SER A 277 -1.14 -4.22 16.92
CA SER A 277 -1.64 -3.08 17.69
C SER A 277 -2.64 -3.52 18.75
N VAL A 278 -2.83 -2.69 19.76
CA VAL A 278 -3.86 -2.95 20.79
C VAL A 278 -5.25 -3.03 20.19
N THR A 279 -5.54 -2.23 19.17
CA THR A 279 -6.85 -2.20 18.50
C THR A 279 -7.12 -3.54 17.84
N ILE A 280 -6.20 -3.98 16.98
CA ILE A 280 -6.33 -5.26 16.28
C ILE A 280 -6.31 -6.43 17.28
N ASN A 281 -5.44 -6.40 18.28
CA ASN A 281 -5.39 -7.43 19.30
C ASN A 281 -6.72 -7.59 20.03
N ASN A 282 -7.31 -6.49 20.49
CA ASN A 282 -8.61 -6.53 21.18
C ASN A 282 -9.73 -7.06 20.29
N MET A 283 -9.71 -6.74 19.00
CA MET A 283 -10.64 -7.31 18.02
C MET A 283 -10.43 -8.82 17.86
N MET A 284 -9.16 -9.26 17.72
CA MET A 284 -8.85 -10.68 17.48
C MET A 284 -9.17 -11.59 18.67
N ILE A 285 -9.01 -11.11 19.90
CA ILE A 285 -9.18 -11.95 21.11
C ILE A 285 -10.38 -11.55 21.99
N GLY A 286 -10.95 -10.37 21.79
CA GLY A 286 -12.02 -9.82 22.64
C GLY A 286 -13.43 -10.03 22.11
N LEU A 287 -13.61 -10.20 20.81
CA LEU A 287 -14.93 -10.35 20.19
C LEU A 287 -15.42 -11.81 20.10
N GLY A 288 -14.62 -12.77 20.57
CA GLY A 288 -14.91 -14.20 20.47
C GLY A 288 -14.16 -14.84 19.31
N GLY A 289 -14.85 -15.69 18.54
CA GLY A 289 -14.25 -16.41 17.42
C GLY A 289 -14.36 -17.92 17.58
N ILE A 290 -13.39 -18.63 17.02
CA ILE A 290 -13.28 -20.10 17.11
C ILE A 290 -12.36 -20.50 18.27
N ASP A 291 -12.42 -21.76 18.68
CA ASP A 291 -11.49 -22.31 19.64
C ASP A 291 -10.05 -22.24 19.09
N PHE A 292 -9.12 -21.77 19.92
CA PHE A 292 -7.74 -21.63 19.53
C PHE A 292 -7.13 -22.99 19.19
N GLN A 293 -6.65 -23.12 17.96
CA GLN A 293 -6.02 -24.35 17.48
C GLN A 293 -4.54 -24.33 17.87
N VAL A 294 -4.23 -24.93 19.01
CA VAL A 294 -2.84 -25.01 19.50
C VAL A 294 -2.03 -25.96 18.60
N PRO A 295 -0.90 -25.52 18.03
CA PRO A 295 0.00 -26.41 17.31
C PRO A 295 0.45 -27.58 18.17
N ALA A 296 0.45 -28.78 17.61
CA ALA A 296 0.78 -30.02 18.35
C ALA A 296 2.15 -29.94 19.03
N ALA A 297 3.12 -29.27 18.39
CA ALA A 297 4.48 -29.15 18.90
C ALA A 297 4.61 -28.36 20.21
N ILE A 298 3.61 -27.50 20.54
CA ILE A 298 3.65 -26.66 21.74
C ILE A 298 2.50 -26.97 22.71
N LYS A 299 1.68 -27.96 22.42
CA LYS A 299 0.42 -28.22 23.14
C LYS A 299 0.60 -28.40 24.63
N GLU A 300 1.67 -29.05 25.03
CA GLU A 300 1.96 -29.33 26.44
C GLU A 300 2.54 -28.15 27.21
N ASP A 301 3.01 -27.10 26.46
CA ASP A 301 3.70 -25.95 27.04
C ASP A 301 2.81 -24.70 27.15
N VAL A 302 1.60 -24.78 26.60
CA VAL A 302 0.72 -23.60 26.53
C VAL A 302 -0.39 -23.63 27.55
N VAL A 303 -0.78 -22.43 27.98
CA VAL A 303 -1.97 -22.23 28.80
C VAL A 303 -3.00 -21.45 27.97
N LEU A 304 -4.23 -21.96 27.93
CA LEU A 304 -5.34 -21.26 27.29
C LEU A 304 -6.20 -20.57 28.35
N LYS A 305 -6.48 -19.29 28.11
CA LYS A 305 -7.33 -18.47 29.00
C LYS A 305 -8.36 -17.69 28.18
N ASP A 306 -9.50 -17.38 28.80
CA ASP A 306 -10.46 -16.47 28.19
C ASP A 306 -9.90 -15.04 28.26
N ALA A 307 -9.47 -14.53 27.09
CA ALA A 307 -8.86 -13.22 27.00
C ALA A 307 -9.79 -12.10 27.47
N ARG A 308 -11.10 -12.25 27.37
CA ARG A 308 -12.09 -11.26 27.82
C ARG A 308 -12.00 -10.99 29.33
N ASN A 309 -11.52 -11.95 30.10
CA ASN A 309 -11.31 -11.76 31.54
C ASN A 309 -10.05 -10.94 31.86
N TYR A 310 -9.19 -10.69 30.87
CA TYR A 310 -7.95 -9.95 31.05
C TYR A 310 -7.96 -8.59 30.35
N LEU A 311 -8.84 -8.37 29.41
CA LEU A 311 -8.99 -7.08 28.75
C LEU A 311 -9.44 -6.03 29.77
N GLY A 312 -8.64 -4.98 29.91
CA GLY A 312 -8.88 -3.91 30.87
C GLY A 312 -8.28 -4.14 32.26
N LEU A 313 -7.69 -5.31 32.54
CA LEU A 313 -6.95 -5.53 33.79
C LEU A 313 -5.55 -4.92 33.68
N ARG A 314 -5.22 -4.03 34.58
CA ARG A 314 -3.95 -3.30 34.58
C ARG A 314 -3.09 -3.70 35.78
N LEU A 315 -1.81 -3.89 35.52
CA LEU A 315 -0.81 -4.00 36.57
C LEU A 315 -0.40 -2.57 37.00
N GLU A 316 -1.19 -1.96 37.85
CA GLU A 316 -1.11 -0.55 38.29
C GLU A 316 0.30 -0.10 38.69
N LYS A 317 1.08 -1.00 39.30
CA LYS A 317 2.44 -0.72 39.77
C LYS A 317 3.49 -0.78 38.67
N HIS A 318 3.13 -1.20 37.45
CA HIS A 318 4.04 -1.40 36.33
C HIS A 318 3.63 -0.56 35.12
N LEU A 319 3.14 0.61 35.35
CA LEU A 319 2.76 1.57 34.31
C LEU A 319 3.95 2.45 33.93
N PRO A 320 4.12 2.77 32.64
CA PRO A 320 5.01 3.84 32.23
C PRO A 320 4.60 5.16 32.88
N VAL A 321 5.56 6.01 33.26
CA VAL A 321 5.28 7.34 33.86
C VAL A 321 4.65 8.29 32.85
N SER A 322 4.87 8.07 31.56
CA SER A 322 4.26 8.84 30.48
C SER A 322 3.98 7.91 29.32
N THR A 323 2.71 7.73 28.98
CA THR A 323 2.29 6.95 27.85
C THR A 323 0.91 7.38 27.39
N ASN A 324 0.71 7.38 26.08
CA ASN A 324 -0.60 7.42 25.43
C ASN A 324 -1.02 6.04 24.88
N ASP A 325 -0.26 5.00 25.21
CA ASP A 325 -0.53 3.64 24.75
C ASP A 325 -1.62 3.00 25.60
N PRO A 326 -2.78 2.70 25.01
CA PRO A 326 -3.88 2.06 25.72
C PRO A 326 -3.55 0.64 26.18
N ALA A 327 -2.49 0.00 25.68
CA ALA A 327 -2.02 -1.31 26.14
C ALA A 327 -1.12 -1.24 27.36
N ALA A 328 -0.72 -0.04 27.82
CA ALA A 328 0.19 0.09 28.94
C ALA A 328 -0.38 -0.52 30.23
N GLY A 329 0.40 -1.38 30.84
CA GLY A 329 0.06 -2.07 32.09
C GLY A 329 -0.86 -3.28 31.91
N TYR A 330 -1.24 -3.64 30.67
CA TYR A 330 -2.01 -4.84 30.39
C TYR A 330 -1.10 -5.96 29.90
N PHE A 331 -1.19 -7.12 30.53
CA PHE A 331 -0.40 -8.31 30.18
C PHE A 331 -1.30 -9.54 30.17
N PHE A 332 -1.18 -10.33 29.11
CA PHE A 332 -1.86 -11.59 28.95
C PHE A 332 -0.82 -12.70 28.82
N ASP A 333 -0.62 -13.45 29.86
CA ASP A 333 0.43 -14.49 29.98
C ASP A 333 -0.07 -15.86 29.53
N ALA A 334 -0.80 -15.90 28.42
CA ALA A 334 -1.40 -17.10 27.88
C ALA A 334 -1.66 -16.97 26.38
N LEU A 335 -2.15 -18.02 25.75
CA LEU A 335 -2.86 -17.92 24.48
C LEU A 335 -4.37 -17.81 24.74
N PRO A 336 -5.11 -17.08 23.89
CA PRO A 336 -6.56 -16.97 24.05
C PRO A 336 -7.26 -18.30 23.80
N SER A 337 -8.26 -18.65 24.61
CA SER A 337 -9.06 -19.86 24.39
C SER A 337 -9.93 -19.77 23.15
N LYS A 338 -10.31 -18.55 22.74
CA LYS A 338 -11.01 -18.22 21.50
C LYS A 338 -10.30 -17.09 20.78
N ILE A 339 -10.30 -17.14 19.45
CA ILE A 339 -9.61 -16.16 18.63
C ILE A 339 -10.31 -16.02 17.28
N ASP A 340 -10.20 -14.83 16.69
CA ASP A 340 -10.59 -14.63 15.28
C ASP A 340 -9.77 -15.58 14.39
N PRO A 341 -10.42 -16.35 13.50
CA PRO A 341 -9.73 -17.36 12.67
C PRO A 341 -8.65 -16.78 11.75
N ARG A 342 -8.67 -15.49 11.47
CA ARG A 342 -7.63 -14.81 10.67
C ARG A 342 -6.35 -14.56 11.48
N ALA A 343 -6.44 -14.48 12.80
CA ALA A 343 -5.34 -14.04 13.65
C ALA A 343 -4.09 -14.91 13.50
N THR A 344 -4.24 -16.24 13.49
CA THR A 344 -3.11 -17.16 13.36
C THR A 344 -2.57 -17.29 11.93
N LYS A 345 -3.27 -16.75 10.95
CA LYS A 345 -2.76 -16.59 9.58
C LYS A 345 -1.97 -15.28 9.42
N LEU A 346 -2.51 -14.20 10.00
CA LEU A 346 -1.91 -12.87 9.90
C LEU A 346 -0.69 -12.71 10.81
N PHE A 347 -0.72 -13.31 11.98
CA PHE A 347 0.30 -13.11 13.01
C PHE A 347 0.84 -14.45 13.52
N HIS A 348 2.14 -14.50 13.77
CA HIS A 348 2.75 -15.66 14.36
C HIS A 348 2.56 -15.71 15.89
N ILE A 349 2.62 -16.91 16.46
CA ILE A 349 2.62 -17.12 17.91
C ILE A 349 4.03 -16.84 18.44
N PRO A 350 4.22 -15.90 19.38
CA PRO A 350 5.54 -15.61 19.94
C PRO A 350 6.21 -16.86 20.54
N GLY A 351 7.46 -17.09 20.16
CA GLY A 351 8.25 -18.24 20.63
C GLY A 351 8.03 -19.54 19.85
N TYR A 352 7.07 -19.56 18.92
CA TYR A 352 6.81 -20.70 18.05
C TYR A 352 7.23 -20.38 16.62
N ASP A 353 8.05 -21.26 16.03
CA ASP A 353 8.45 -21.17 14.63
C ASP A 353 7.71 -22.25 13.85
N ASP A 354 6.73 -21.81 13.07
CA ASP A 354 5.95 -22.68 12.17
C ASP A 354 6.39 -22.54 10.69
N GLY A 355 7.52 -21.88 10.46
CA GLY A 355 8.03 -21.56 9.12
C GLY A 355 7.39 -20.33 8.48
N THR A 356 6.39 -19.72 9.11
CA THR A 356 5.72 -18.52 8.62
C THR A 356 6.28 -17.23 9.23
N VAL A 357 7.13 -17.34 10.26
CA VAL A 357 7.77 -16.20 10.90
C VAL A 357 8.96 -15.71 10.10
N TYR A 358 9.05 -14.42 9.90
CA TYR A 358 10.21 -13.81 9.25
C TYR A 358 11.39 -13.63 10.21
N PHE A 359 11.10 -13.30 11.46
CA PHE A 359 12.11 -13.23 12.51
C PHE A 359 12.05 -14.49 13.33
N SER A 360 13.17 -15.14 13.49
CA SER A 360 13.32 -16.17 14.49
C SER A 360 13.16 -15.53 15.87
N ASN A 361 12.03 -15.77 16.49
CA ASN A 361 11.82 -15.50 17.90
C ASN A 361 12.37 -16.64 18.77
N ILE A 362 13.11 -17.54 18.15
CA ILE A 362 13.78 -18.66 18.80
C ILE A 362 14.86 -18.10 19.73
N GLY A 363 14.90 -18.56 20.95
CA GLY A 363 15.91 -18.16 21.94
C GLY A 363 15.45 -17.06 22.90
N LEU A 364 14.13 -16.88 23.03
CA LEU A 364 13.56 -16.05 24.08
C LEU A 364 13.68 -16.67 25.45
N ALA A 365 13.88 -15.81 26.42
CA ALA A 365 13.57 -16.18 27.79
C ALA A 365 12.10 -16.61 27.86
N ASP A 366 11.83 -17.77 28.46
CA ASP A 366 10.46 -18.23 28.66
C ASP A 366 9.67 -17.33 29.59
N LYS A 367 10.37 -16.46 30.29
CA LYS A 367 9.82 -15.60 31.33
C LYS A 367 10.35 -14.18 31.23
N ALA A 368 9.46 -13.22 31.41
CA ALA A 368 9.82 -11.83 31.65
C ALA A 368 9.63 -11.48 33.13
N ARG A 369 10.56 -10.71 33.65
CA ARG A 369 10.53 -10.28 35.05
C ARG A 369 10.20 -8.79 35.11
N LEU A 370 9.21 -8.47 35.93
CA LEU A 370 8.88 -7.07 36.23
C LEU A 370 9.65 -6.68 37.49
N ALA A 371 10.38 -5.57 37.41
CA ALA A 371 11.11 -5.05 38.55
C ALA A 371 10.18 -4.49 39.64
N ASP A 372 10.69 -4.38 40.83
CA ASP A 372 10.08 -3.58 41.89
C ASP A 372 10.07 -2.10 41.44
N PRO A 373 8.91 -1.45 41.32
CA PRO A 373 8.83 -0.06 40.92
C PRO A 373 9.43 0.91 41.95
N ALA A 374 9.61 0.49 43.20
CA ALA A 374 10.22 1.32 44.26
C ALA A 374 11.75 1.36 44.13
N THR A 375 12.39 0.26 43.79
CA THR A 375 13.85 0.14 43.72
C THR A 375 14.39 0.15 42.31
N GLY A 376 13.59 -0.24 41.34
CA GLY A 376 13.96 -0.41 39.94
C GLY A 376 14.80 -1.66 39.69
N ASN A 377 14.90 -2.53 40.64
CA ASN A 377 15.65 -3.78 40.52
C ASN A 377 14.72 -4.88 40.01
N VAL A 378 15.19 -5.65 39.04
CA VAL A 378 14.49 -6.85 38.57
C VAL A 378 14.53 -7.93 39.64
N GLU A 379 15.60 -7.92 40.43
CA GLU A 379 15.78 -8.74 41.63
C GLU A 379 16.24 -7.84 42.78
N ASP A 380 15.43 -7.75 43.83
CA ASP A 380 15.83 -7.14 45.09
C ASP A 380 16.03 -8.26 46.10
N ASN A 381 17.25 -8.36 46.63
CA ASN A 381 17.62 -9.48 47.52
C ASN A 381 17.31 -10.86 46.97
N ASN A 382 17.55 -11.09 45.68
CA ASN A 382 17.24 -12.28 44.94
C ASN A 382 15.71 -12.59 44.81
N LYS A 383 14.86 -11.58 44.96
CA LYS A 383 13.42 -11.73 44.71
C LYS A 383 13.00 -10.99 43.47
N THR A 384 12.47 -11.73 42.51
CA THR A 384 11.76 -11.18 41.39
C THR A 384 10.43 -10.60 41.88
N TYR A 385 10.14 -9.35 41.56
CA TYR A 385 8.91 -8.70 41.99
C TYR A 385 7.66 -9.37 41.40
N LEU A 386 7.69 -9.63 40.07
CA LEU A 386 6.68 -10.38 39.38
C LEU A 386 7.31 -11.05 38.16
N GLU A 387 7.08 -12.32 38.00
CA GLU A 387 7.50 -13.09 36.84
C GLU A 387 6.28 -13.43 35.97
N LEU A 388 6.39 -13.17 34.67
CA LEU A 388 5.38 -13.48 33.68
C LEU A 388 5.93 -14.54 32.72
N ASN A 389 5.16 -15.57 32.43
CA ASN A 389 5.43 -16.43 31.29
C ASN A 389 5.14 -15.65 30.00
N VAL A 390 6.14 -15.53 29.15
CA VAL A 390 6.06 -14.81 27.89
C VAL A 390 6.33 -15.67 26.67
N LYS A 391 6.61 -16.95 26.88
CA LYS A 391 6.69 -17.93 25.83
C LYS A 391 5.27 -18.33 25.42
N TYR A 392 5.02 -18.36 24.13
CA TYR A 392 3.71 -18.70 23.59
C TYR A 392 2.56 -17.87 24.21
N THR A 393 2.73 -16.55 24.24
CA THR A 393 1.71 -15.62 24.73
C THR A 393 1.14 -14.78 23.59
N TRP A 394 -0.03 -14.19 23.84
CA TRP A 394 -0.68 -13.30 22.87
C TRP A 394 -0.90 -11.91 23.47
N ASN A 395 0.14 -11.11 23.46
CA ASN A 395 0.13 -9.76 24.00
C ASN A 395 0.22 -8.70 22.92
N THR A 396 0.04 -7.45 23.30
CA THR A 396 0.42 -6.30 22.48
C THR A 396 1.76 -5.74 22.94
N TRP A 397 2.47 -5.07 22.07
CA TRP A 397 3.61 -4.27 22.47
C TRP A 397 3.15 -3.10 23.32
N VAL A 398 3.78 -2.91 24.48
CA VAL A 398 3.57 -1.78 25.36
C VAL A 398 4.61 -0.71 25.10
N ALA A 399 4.20 0.53 24.79
CA ALA A 399 5.09 1.67 24.69
C ALA A 399 4.80 2.70 25.76
N GLY A 400 5.83 3.47 26.04
CA GLY A 400 5.77 4.59 26.96
C GLY A 400 7.16 4.99 27.41
N LYS A 401 7.22 6.13 28.07
CA LYS A 401 8.41 6.55 28.78
C LYS A 401 8.35 5.96 30.19
N TRP A 402 9.16 4.97 30.43
CA TRP A 402 9.40 4.42 31.74
C TRP A 402 10.35 5.36 32.48
N ASP A 403 10.20 5.52 33.79
CA ASP A 403 11.06 6.36 34.63
C ASP A 403 12.54 5.88 34.57
N LYS A 404 13.33 6.21 35.52
CA LYS A 404 14.74 5.79 35.71
C LYS A 404 14.97 4.27 35.58
N TYR A 405 13.92 3.50 35.47
CA TYR A 405 13.91 2.05 35.33
C TYR A 405 13.74 1.58 33.90
N SER A 406 14.35 2.26 32.95
CA SER A 406 14.30 1.88 31.53
C SER A 406 14.81 0.45 31.25
N ALA A 407 15.52 -0.17 32.16
CA ALA A 407 15.91 -1.57 32.07
C ALA A 407 14.72 -2.52 32.09
N LEU A 408 13.58 -2.14 32.67
CA LEU A 408 12.31 -2.88 32.59
C LEU A 408 11.79 -3.00 31.18
N THR A 409 11.97 -1.97 30.38
CA THR A 409 11.53 -1.97 28.99
C THR A 409 12.28 -2.99 28.15
N SER A 410 13.52 -3.34 28.51
CA SER A 410 14.31 -4.29 27.74
C SER A 410 13.86 -5.76 27.88
N GLU A 411 13.34 -6.16 29.02
CA GLU A 411 12.83 -7.53 29.20
C GLU A 411 11.42 -7.73 28.64
N LEU A 412 10.55 -6.74 28.76
CA LEU A 412 9.17 -6.81 28.29
C LEU A 412 8.92 -6.18 26.91
N THR A 413 9.70 -5.19 26.54
CA THR A 413 9.47 -4.40 25.32
C THR A 413 10.62 -4.44 24.34
N GLY A 414 11.82 -4.76 24.78
CA GLY A 414 13.04 -4.79 23.94
C GLY A 414 13.16 -6.04 23.07
N ALA A 415 12.31 -7.00 23.30
CA ALA A 415 12.29 -8.19 22.50
C ALA A 415 11.04 -8.21 21.65
N SER A 416 11.19 -8.14 20.36
CA SER A 416 10.23 -8.53 19.32
C SER A 416 9.59 -9.93 19.55
N LYS A 417 9.49 -10.39 20.76
CA LYS A 417 9.53 -11.77 21.18
C LYS A 417 8.38 -12.14 22.12
N THR A 418 7.65 -11.14 22.60
CA THR A 418 6.55 -11.34 23.55
C THR A 418 5.20 -10.96 22.97
N TYR A 419 5.16 -10.58 21.71
CA TYR A 419 3.94 -10.17 21.03
C TYR A 419 3.86 -10.76 19.60
N PRO A 420 2.65 -11.04 19.11
CA PRO A 420 2.46 -11.43 17.73
C PRO A 420 2.92 -10.36 16.76
N SER A 421 3.62 -10.76 15.73
CA SER A 421 4.05 -9.92 14.62
C SER A 421 3.54 -10.48 13.31
N LEU A 422 3.46 -9.64 12.28
CA LEU A 422 2.95 -10.04 10.97
C LEU A 422 3.71 -11.26 10.43
N SER A 423 2.97 -12.27 10.00
CA SER A 423 3.52 -13.50 9.42
C SER A 423 4.34 -13.23 8.17
N LYS A 424 5.36 -14.07 7.94
CA LYS A 424 6.24 -14.00 6.77
C LYS A 424 5.48 -13.98 5.44
N ILE A 425 4.42 -14.80 5.32
CA ILE A 425 3.65 -14.92 4.07
C ILE A 425 3.07 -13.59 3.57
N TYR A 426 2.87 -12.62 4.46
CA TYR A 426 2.39 -11.28 4.10
C TYR A 426 3.51 -10.26 3.86
N ARG A 427 4.75 -10.71 3.85
CA ARG A 427 5.94 -9.87 3.67
C ARG A 427 6.74 -10.24 2.42
N GLU A 428 6.31 -11.23 1.66
CA GLU A 428 7.03 -11.75 0.51
C GLU A 428 6.55 -11.12 -0.79
N SER A 429 7.47 -10.96 -1.74
CA SER A 429 7.21 -10.44 -3.08
C SER A 429 6.31 -11.36 -3.93
N THR A 430 6.02 -12.56 -3.46
CA THR A 430 5.04 -13.48 -4.06
C THR A 430 3.60 -13.03 -3.86
N ASN A 431 3.35 -12.07 -2.97
CA ASN A 431 2.04 -11.52 -2.73
C ASN A 431 1.61 -10.54 -3.83
N LYS A 432 0.31 -10.31 -3.90
CA LYS A 432 -0.26 -9.27 -4.76
C LYS A 432 -0.46 -8.00 -3.94
N ARG A 433 -0.13 -6.87 -4.53
CA ARG A 433 -0.57 -5.59 -4.03
C ARG A 433 -2.01 -5.36 -4.44
N VAL A 434 -2.88 -5.09 -3.47
CA VAL A 434 -4.31 -4.86 -3.69
C VAL A 434 -4.60 -3.38 -3.58
N TRP A 435 -5.22 -2.81 -4.62
CA TRP A 435 -5.69 -1.42 -4.63
C TRP A 435 -7.16 -1.29 -4.26
N PHE A 436 -7.97 -2.31 -4.57
CA PHE A 436 -9.39 -2.32 -4.24
C PHE A 436 -9.93 -3.76 -4.21
N GLY A 437 -10.74 -4.08 -3.19
CA GLY A 437 -11.39 -5.39 -3.08
C GLY A 437 -12.89 -5.28 -2.80
N PRO A 438 -13.65 -6.39 -2.96
CA PRO A 438 -15.10 -6.40 -2.80
C PRO A 438 -15.53 -6.04 -1.37
N TRP A 439 -14.74 -6.36 -0.35
CA TRP A 439 -15.03 -5.96 1.03
C TRP A 439 -15.13 -4.44 1.20
N GLU A 440 -14.30 -3.67 0.49
CA GLU A 440 -14.34 -2.23 0.56
C GLU A 440 -15.60 -1.67 -0.09
N THR A 441 -16.02 -2.22 -1.25
CA THR A 441 -17.29 -1.85 -1.88
C THR A 441 -18.45 -2.03 -0.90
N GLU A 442 -18.50 -3.18 -0.24
CA GLU A 442 -19.57 -3.50 0.70
C GLU A 442 -19.57 -2.56 1.91
N PHE A 443 -18.42 -2.20 2.46
CA PHE A 443 -18.35 -1.22 3.56
C PHE A 443 -18.75 0.19 3.09
N LEU A 444 -18.38 0.60 1.88
CA LEU A 444 -18.80 1.88 1.30
C LEU A 444 -20.34 1.93 1.09
N LEU A 445 -20.95 0.83 0.63
CA LEU A 445 -22.40 0.72 0.49
C LEU A 445 -23.10 0.73 1.86
N ALA A 446 -22.52 0.08 2.87
CA ALA A 446 -23.02 0.14 4.24
C ALA A 446 -23.06 1.57 4.78
N GLU A 447 -21.99 2.32 4.58
CA GLU A 447 -21.88 3.72 5.01
C GLU A 447 -22.86 4.62 4.25
N ALA A 448 -22.98 4.46 2.93
CA ALA A 448 -23.95 5.18 2.10
C ALA A 448 -25.40 4.93 2.55
N ALA A 449 -25.72 3.67 2.88
CA ALA A 449 -27.04 3.32 3.42
C ALA A 449 -27.33 3.99 4.79
N LEU A 450 -26.31 4.15 5.64
CA LEU A 450 -26.44 4.90 6.90
C LEU A 450 -26.68 6.39 6.66
N TYR A 451 -26.11 6.98 5.62
CA TYR A 451 -26.38 8.36 5.20
C TYR A 451 -27.76 8.52 4.51
N GLY A 452 -28.49 7.41 4.27
CA GLY A 452 -29.75 7.44 3.54
C GLY A 452 -29.60 7.76 2.06
N TRP A 453 -28.42 7.44 1.48
CA TRP A 453 -28.20 7.55 0.05
C TRP A 453 -28.96 6.43 -0.69
N ASN A 454 -29.27 6.67 -1.96
CA ASN A 454 -30.01 5.73 -2.78
C ASN A 454 -29.11 4.57 -3.25
N VAL A 455 -28.94 3.59 -2.37
CA VAL A 455 -28.21 2.34 -2.66
C VAL A 455 -29.14 1.15 -2.35
N SER A 456 -28.93 0.03 -3.03
CA SER A 456 -29.68 -1.21 -2.76
C SER A 456 -29.22 -1.83 -1.45
N GLY A 457 -30.08 -2.56 -0.76
CA GLY A 457 -29.73 -3.26 0.48
C GLY A 457 -29.83 -2.39 1.74
N SER A 458 -29.34 -2.92 2.84
CA SER A 458 -29.32 -2.22 4.14
C SER A 458 -27.87 -2.08 4.63
N ALA A 459 -27.62 -1.09 5.48
CA ALA A 459 -26.31 -0.91 6.11
C ALA A 459 -25.83 -2.18 6.79
N LYS A 460 -26.72 -2.91 7.48
CA LYS A 460 -26.37 -4.16 8.14
C LYS A 460 -25.99 -5.25 7.14
N SER A 461 -26.78 -5.45 6.07
CA SER A 461 -26.51 -6.50 5.08
C SER A 461 -25.17 -6.28 4.36
N HIS A 462 -24.89 -5.03 4.00
CA HIS A 462 -23.60 -4.68 3.38
C HIS A 462 -22.43 -4.82 4.34
N TYR A 463 -22.59 -4.41 5.60
CA TYR A 463 -21.55 -4.58 6.61
C TYR A 463 -21.18 -6.07 6.81
N GLU A 464 -22.21 -6.93 6.94
CA GLU A 464 -22.01 -8.38 7.07
C GLU A 464 -21.38 -9.00 5.81
N ALA A 465 -21.79 -8.54 4.60
CA ALA A 465 -21.20 -8.97 3.35
C ALA A 465 -19.72 -8.53 3.21
N GLY A 466 -19.40 -7.31 3.64
CA GLY A 466 -18.01 -6.84 3.66
C GLY A 466 -17.11 -7.68 4.57
N ILE A 467 -17.61 -8.06 5.74
CA ILE A 467 -16.91 -9.00 6.63
C ILE A 467 -16.71 -10.34 5.93
N ALA A 468 -17.76 -10.92 5.34
CA ALA A 468 -17.68 -12.20 4.65
C ALA A 468 -16.66 -12.17 3.50
N ALA A 469 -16.71 -11.14 2.65
CA ALA A 469 -15.75 -10.96 1.55
C ALA A 469 -14.29 -10.81 2.05
N SER A 470 -14.10 -10.17 3.22
CA SER A 470 -12.78 -10.08 3.86
C SER A 470 -12.26 -11.43 4.37
N PHE A 471 -13.14 -12.37 4.71
CA PHE A 471 -12.72 -13.72 5.13
C PHE A 471 -12.42 -14.63 3.93
N GLU A 472 -12.98 -14.35 2.76
CA GLU A 472 -12.70 -15.13 1.54
C GLU A 472 -11.33 -14.80 0.94
N TYR A 473 -10.82 -13.59 1.16
CA TYR A 473 -9.50 -13.15 0.73
C TYR A 473 -8.39 -13.73 1.59
#